data_0b8d2dcf9ae4a85c34345a85a5dbd51a
#
_entry.id   0b8d2dcf9ae4a85c34345a85a5dbd51a
#
_cell.length_a   1.000
_cell.length_b   1.000
_cell.length_c   1.000
_cell.angle_alpha   90.00
_cell.angle_beta   90.00
_cell.angle_gamma   90.00
#
_symmetry.space_group_name_H-M   'P 1'
#
loop_
_entity.id
_entity.type
_entity.pdbx_description
1 polymer ?
#
loop_
_entity_poly.entity_id
_entity_poly.type
_entity_poly.pdbx_seq_one_letter_code
_entity_poly.pdbx_strand_id
1 'polypeptide(L)'
;MRNFRNRVTNSVVAGALAIGLAGSFTACASGTTRPATGSPSPGSSMSGEITVFAAASLKTTFTQLAKDFEVQHPGTKVTLSFAGSSDLVTQITQGAPADVFASADAKNMNKLADQGLVESAATNFATNVLEIAVPPGNPASISSFADLAKPGVKVVTCASQVPCGAATEAVEKAAGTTLKPVSEESSVTDVLGKVTSGEADAGLVYVTDVRGAGDKVVGIPFPESDKAVNTYPIATVGPSKNKELAAAFIANVTSEAGKKVLRDAGFGTP
;
A
#
# COMPACT_ATOMS: atom_id res chain seq x y z
N MET A 1 -21.32 -46.10 18.48
CA MET A 1 -22.29 -46.15 19.60
C MET A 1 -22.24 -44.85 20.38
N ARG A 2 -23.28 -44.18 20.49
CA ARG A 2 -23.97 -43.22 21.35
C ARG A 2 -24.39 -41.96 20.62
N ASN A 3 -25.68 -42.05 20.18
CA ASN A 3 -26.55 -40.92 19.85
C ASN A 3 -26.91 -40.17 21.14
N PHE A 4 -26.93 -38.80 21.05
CA PHE A 4 -27.80 -38.01 21.92
C PHE A 4 -28.57 -37.01 21.08
N ARG A 5 -29.85 -37.37 20.84
CA ARG A 5 -30.93 -36.46 20.43
C ARG A 5 -31.45 -35.81 21.73
N ASN A 6 -31.66 -34.49 21.69
CA ASN A 6 -32.66 -33.92 22.60
C ASN A 6 -33.54 -32.90 21.86
N ARG A 7 -34.83 -33.14 22.11
CA ARG A 7 -36.03 -32.55 21.51
C ARG A 7 -36.50 -31.33 22.32
N VAL A 8 -36.99 -30.33 21.59
CA VAL A 8 -38.29 -29.65 21.69
C VAL A 8 -38.70 -29.04 23.05
N THR A 9 -39.07 -27.76 23.04
CA THR A 9 -40.46 -27.39 23.45
C THR A 9 -40.85 -26.02 22.91
N ASN A 10 -41.99 -26.01 22.19
CA ASN A 10 -42.80 -24.85 21.86
C ASN A 10 -43.52 -24.34 23.11
N SER A 11 -43.65 -23.00 23.25
CA SER A 11 -44.72 -22.43 24.09
C SER A 11 -45.34 -21.24 23.36
N VAL A 12 -46.57 -21.44 22.95
CA VAL A 12 -47.53 -20.45 22.47
C VAL A 12 -48.23 -19.89 23.69
N VAL A 13 -48.32 -18.56 23.80
CA VAL A 13 -49.30 -17.89 24.69
C VAL A 13 -49.99 -16.81 23.87
N ALA A 14 -51.30 -17.01 23.75
CA ALA A 14 -52.26 -16.09 23.17
C ALA A 14 -52.99 -15.30 24.29
N GLY A 15 -53.49 -14.14 23.98
CA GLY A 15 -54.48 -13.40 24.78
C GLY A 15 -54.08 -11.92 24.91
N ALA A 16 -54.91 -10.91 24.79
CA ALA A 16 -56.32 -10.72 24.60
C ALA A 16 -56.57 -9.27 24.14
N LEU A 17 -57.66 -9.12 23.48
CA LEU A 17 -58.28 -7.88 22.96
C LEU A 17 -58.70 -6.91 24.10
N ALA A 18 -58.48 -5.58 23.90
CA ALA A 18 -59.25 -4.54 24.57
C ALA A 18 -59.53 -3.37 23.63
N ILE A 19 -60.83 -3.19 23.37
CA ILE A 19 -61.44 -2.09 22.58
C ILE A 19 -61.70 -0.92 23.56
N GLY A 20 -61.32 0.29 23.18
CA GLY A 20 -61.67 1.54 23.90
C GLY A 20 -61.99 2.68 22.92
N LEU A 21 -63.22 3.18 22.99
CA LEU A 21 -63.87 4.17 22.14
C LEU A 21 -63.46 5.62 22.39
N ALA A 22 -63.46 6.39 21.32
CA ALA A 22 -63.94 7.75 21.10
C ALA A 22 -63.41 8.93 21.93
N GLY A 23 -62.98 9.93 21.19
CA GLY A 23 -62.77 11.31 21.67
C GLY A 23 -62.35 12.25 20.53
N SER A 24 -63.36 12.77 19.78
CA SER A 24 -63.18 13.81 18.77
C SER A 24 -63.01 15.18 19.46
N PHE A 25 -61.88 15.86 19.26
CA PHE A 25 -61.78 17.30 19.44
C PHE A 25 -61.14 17.95 18.20
N THR A 26 -61.99 18.64 17.45
CA THR A 26 -61.65 19.59 16.39
C THR A 26 -61.12 20.87 17.04
N ALA A 27 -59.86 21.20 16.81
CA ALA A 27 -59.35 22.54 17.06
C ALA A 27 -58.57 23.01 15.83
N CYS A 28 -59.15 23.90 15.05
CA CYS A 28 -58.46 24.70 14.04
C CYS A 28 -57.50 25.65 14.75
N ALA A 29 -56.22 25.52 14.53
CA ALA A 29 -55.24 26.56 14.82
C ALA A 29 -54.42 26.80 13.56
N SER A 30 -54.62 27.98 12.96
CA SER A 30 -53.80 28.54 11.90
C SER A 30 -52.39 28.76 12.44
N GLY A 31 -51.45 27.87 12.11
CA GLY A 31 -50.05 27.93 12.50
C GLY A 31 -49.19 28.19 11.28
N THR A 32 -48.61 29.37 11.23
CA THR A 32 -47.58 29.89 10.35
C THR A 32 -46.54 28.79 10.01
N THR A 33 -46.41 28.47 8.72
CA THR A 33 -45.32 27.63 8.19
C THR A 33 -43.98 28.34 8.39
N ARG A 34 -43.26 27.97 9.45
CA ARG A 34 -41.88 28.30 9.63
C ARG A 34 -41.07 27.37 8.72
N PRO A 35 -40.20 27.89 7.84
CA PRO A 35 -39.30 27.02 7.07
C PRO A 35 -38.45 26.22 8.06
N ALA A 36 -38.53 24.91 8.01
CA ALA A 36 -37.60 24.06 8.68
C ALA A 36 -36.23 24.30 8.02
N THR A 37 -35.38 25.07 8.68
CA THR A 37 -33.95 25.06 8.42
C THR A 37 -33.49 23.62 8.68
N GLY A 38 -33.30 22.87 7.60
CA GLY A 38 -32.71 21.55 7.67
C GLY A 38 -31.32 21.69 8.34
N SER A 39 -31.22 21.23 9.57
CA SER A 39 -29.90 20.95 10.15
C SER A 39 -29.15 20.03 9.17
N PRO A 40 -27.91 20.35 8.83
CA PRO A 40 -27.12 19.40 8.08
C PRO A 40 -27.07 18.10 8.90
N SER A 41 -27.51 17.02 8.29
CA SER A 41 -27.34 15.66 8.81
C SER A 41 -25.87 15.51 9.19
N PRO A 42 -25.51 15.06 10.39
CA PRO A 42 -24.12 14.78 10.70
C PRO A 42 -23.64 13.82 9.63
N GLY A 43 -22.70 14.24 8.78
CA GLY A 43 -22.07 13.37 7.82
C GLY A 43 -21.63 12.11 8.56
N SER A 44 -21.99 10.95 8.04
CA SER A 44 -21.62 9.66 8.60
C SER A 44 -20.10 9.67 8.85
N SER A 45 -19.69 9.78 10.11
CA SER A 45 -18.27 9.77 10.46
C SER A 45 -17.72 8.41 10.08
N MET A 46 -16.79 8.40 9.13
CA MET A 46 -16.11 7.18 8.73
C MET A 46 -15.34 6.63 9.94
N SER A 47 -15.48 5.35 10.24
CA SER A 47 -14.81 4.69 11.37
C SER A 47 -14.48 3.24 11.02
N GLY A 48 -13.54 2.66 11.74
CA GLY A 48 -13.12 1.27 11.53
C GLY A 48 -11.61 1.13 11.31
N GLU A 49 -11.18 -0.08 10.97
CA GLU A 49 -9.77 -0.40 10.75
C GLU A 49 -9.59 -1.02 9.36
N ILE A 50 -8.52 -0.64 8.68
CA ILE A 50 -8.05 -1.26 7.44
C ILE A 50 -6.59 -1.72 7.59
N THR A 51 -6.26 -2.81 6.89
CA THR A 51 -4.89 -3.28 6.74
C THR A 51 -4.41 -2.98 5.33
N VAL A 52 -3.33 -2.19 5.23
CA VAL A 52 -2.71 -1.80 3.97
C VAL A 52 -1.41 -2.57 3.79
N PHE A 53 -1.34 -3.38 2.75
CA PHE A 53 -0.13 -4.04 2.31
C PHE A 53 0.55 -3.17 1.27
N ALA A 54 1.74 -2.66 1.57
CA ALA A 54 2.45 -1.72 0.72
C ALA A 54 3.90 -2.16 0.46
N ALA A 55 4.38 -1.92 -0.75
CA ALA A 55 5.77 -2.20 -1.12
C ALA A 55 6.75 -1.54 -0.12
N ALA A 56 7.87 -2.21 0.16
CA ALA A 56 8.85 -1.78 1.15
C ALA A 56 9.37 -0.34 0.93
N SER A 57 9.54 0.08 -0.33
CA SER A 57 9.93 1.45 -0.71
C SER A 57 8.92 2.53 -0.34
N LEU A 58 7.64 2.16 -0.05
CA LEU A 58 6.58 3.08 0.37
C LEU A 58 6.55 3.33 1.88
N LYS A 59 7.42 2.68 2.67
CA LYS A 59 7.34 2.68 4.13
C LYS A 59 7.24 4.08 4.73
N THR A 60 8.13 4.98 4.38
CA THR A 60 8.16 6.33 4.93
C THR A 60 6.91 7.13 4.56
N THR A 61 6.56 7.16 3.27
CA THR A 61 5.43 7.94 2.75
C THR A 61 4.09 7.39 3.21
N PHE A 62 3.89 6.07 3.20
CA PHE A 62 2.64 5.47 3.64
C PHE A 62 2.45 5.57 5.15
N THR A 63 3.52 5.55 5.94
CA THR A 63 3.44 5.82 7.38
C THR A 63 2.94 7.25 7.64
N GLN A 64 3.42 8.23 6.87
CA GLN A 64 2.93 9.61 6.96
C GLN A 64 1.48 9.72 6.49
N LEU A 65 1.15 9.17 5.31
CA LEU A 65 -0.20 9.22 4.73
C LEU A 65 -1.26 8.53 5.61
N ALA A 66 -0.91 7.41 6.26
CA ALA A 66 -1.79 6.74 7.20
C ALA A 66 -2.08 7.62 8.42
N LYS A 67 -1.05 8.27 8.98
CA LYS A 67 -1.18 9.18 10.10
C LYS A 67 -2.03 10.40 9.76
N ASP A 68 -1.81 10.98 8.58
CA ASP A 68 -2.58 12.13 8.11
C ASP A 68 -4.05 11.74 7.87
N PHE A 69 -4.30 10.54 7.34
CA PHE A 69 -5.64 10.00 7.13
C PHE A 69 -6.38 9.79 8.46
N GLU A 70 -5.74 9.20 9.47
CA GLU A 70 -6.34 9.00 10.79
C GLU A 70 -6.68 10.33 11.49
N VAL A 71 -5.85 11.36 11.30
CA VAL A 71 -6.12 12.72 11.81
C VAL A 71 -7.33 13.35 11.11
N GLN A 72 -7.47 13.15 9.79
CA GLN A 72 -8.59 13.68 9.00
C GLN A 72 -9.90 12.91 9.24
N HIS A 73 -9.81 11.63 9.63
CA HIS A 73 -10.94 10.73 9.86
C HIS A 73 -10.90 10.13 11.27
N PRO A 74 -11.24 10.91 12.33
CA PRO A 74 -11.25 10.42 13.70
C PRO A 74 -12.14 9.18 13.86
N GLY A 75 -11.60 8.14 14.49
CA GLY A 75 -12.26 6.84 14.65
C GLY A 75 -11.85 5.81 13.59
N THR A 76 -10.95 6.17 12.68
CA THR A 76 -10.32 5.22 11.74
C THR A 76 -8.93 4.80 12.22
N LYS A 77 -8.50 3.59 11.80
CA LYS A 77 -7.16 3.08 12.01
C LYS A 77 -6.62 2.45 10.74
N VAL A 78 -5.36 2.74 10.42
CA VAL A 78 -4.64 2.17 9.27
C VAL A 78 -3.46 1.35 9.77
N THR A 79 -3.59 0.04 9.71
CA THR A 79 -2.49 -0.89 10.01
C THR A 79 -1.68 -1.15 8.74
N LEU A 80 -0.36 -0.91 8.80
CA LEU A 80 0.54 -1.01 7.66
C LEU A 80 1.40 -2.27 7.74
N SER A 81 1.50 -3.00 6.64
CA SER A 81 2.42 -4.12 6.46
C SER A 81 3.31 -3.86 5.24
N PHE A 82 4.64 -3.93 5.43
CA PHE A 82 5.61 -3.63 4.39
C PHE A 82 6.49 -4.84 4.08
N ALA A 83 6.59 -5.19 2.80
CA ALA A 83 7.49 -6.22 2.27
C ALA A 83 7.74 -5.99 0.77
N GLY A 84 8.52 -6.85 0.12
CA GLY A 84 8.57 -6.89 -1.33
C GLY A 84 7.20 -7.17 -1.92
N SER A 85 6.84 -6.52 -3.03
CA SER A 85 5.51 -6.67 -3.63
C SER A 85 5.17 -8.12 -3.98
N SER A 86 6.16 -8.92 -4.37
CA SER A 86 5.99 -10.36 -4.66
C SER A 86 5.58 -11.16 -3.42
N ASP A 87 6.14 -10.84 -2.26
CA ASP A 87 5.82 -11.50 -1.00
C ASP A 87 4.44 -11.11 -0.51
N LEU A 88 4.08 -9.82 -0.67
CA LEU A 88 2.73 -9.34 -0.36
C LEU A 88 1.67 -10.01 -1.24
N VAL A 89 1.93 -10.17 -2.54
CA VAL A 89 1.07 -10.94 -3.45
C VAL A 89 0.89 -12.37 -2.93
N THR A 90 1.98 -13.04 -2.55
CA THR A 90 1.92 -14.40 -2.01
C THR A 90 1.06 -14.46 -0.75
N GLN A 91 1.25 -13.52 0.18
CA GLN A 91 0.46 -13.45 1.41
C GLN A 91 -1.03 -13.24 1.13
N ILE A 92 -1.39 -12.29 0.24
CA ILE A 92 -2.79 -12.01 -0.14
C ILE A 92 -3.42 -13.23 -0.80
N THR A 93 -2.70 -13.88 -1.73
CA THR A 93 -3.16 -15.10 -2.40
C THR A 93 -3.40 -16.25 -1.41
N GLN A 94 -2.63 -16.30 -0.33
CA GLN A 94 -2.79 -17.27 0.77
C GLN A 94 -3.86 -16.85 1.79
N GLY A 95 -4.58 -15.75 1.55
CA GLY A 95 -5.70 -15.31 2.38
C GLY A 95 -5.33 -14.35 3.52
N ALA A 96 -4.15 -13.71 3.48
CA ALA A 96 -3.83 -12.66 4.44
C ALA A 96 -4.86 -11.52 4.35
N PRO A 97 -5.31 -10.96 5.50
CA PRO A 97 -6.40 -9.99 5.55
C PRO A 97 -5.92 -8.58 5.15
N ALA A 98 -5.69 -8.37 3.87
CA ALA A 98 -5.37 -7.05 3.32
C ALA A 98 -6.64 -6.38 2.78
N ASP A 99 -6.82 -5.10 3.07
CA ASP A 99 -7.89 -4.27 2.52
C ASP A 99 -7.41 -3.44 1.32
N VAL A 100 -6.15 -3.02 1.34
CA VAL A 100 -5.49 -2.26 0.27
C VAL A 100 -4.16 -2.91 -0.07
N PHE A 101 -3.85 -2.99 -1.36
CA PHE A 101 -2.53 -3.38 -1.86
C PHE A 101 -1.93 -2.26 -2.70
N ALA A 102 -0.72 -1.83 -2.36
CA ALA A 102 0.09 -0.86 -3.09
C ALA A 102 1.41 -1.50 -3.53
N SER A 103 1.53 -1.76 -4.83
CA SER A 103 2.69 -2.45 -5.43
C SER A 103 3.72 -1.46 -5.96
N ALA A 104 4.98 -1.88 -6.01
CA ALA A 104 6.07 -1.14 -6.66
C ALA A 104 6.23 -1.50 -8.16
N ASP A 105 5.36 -2.32 -8.72
CA ASP A 105 5.24 -2.57 -10.15
C ASP A 105 3.84 -3.04 -10.56
N ALA A 106 3.53 -2.89 -11.85
CA ALA A 106 2.29 -3.39 -12.43
C ALA A 106 2.26 -4.93 -12.51
N LYS A 107 3.42 -5.58 -12.68
CA LYS A 107 3.52 -7.04 -12.82
C LYS A 107 2.97 -7.76 -11.58
N ASN A 108 3.33 -7.31 -10.38
CA ASN A 108 2.84 -7.91 -9.15
C ASN A 108 1.36 -7.55 -8.87
N MET A 109 0.91 -6.34 -9.20
CA MET A 109 -0.51 -5.99 -9.12
C MET A 109 -1.36 -6.87 -10.04
N ASN A 110 -0.92 -7.07 -11.28
CA ASN A 110 -1.62 -7.89 -12.25
C ASN A 110 -1.77 -9.36 -11.79
N LYS A 111 -0.80 -9.92 -11.05
CA LYS A 111 -0.93 -11.27 -10.47
C LYS A 111 -2.15 -11.41 -9.55
N LEU A 112 -2.53 -10.37 -8.81
CA LEU A 112 -3.75 -10.38 -8.00
C LEU A 112 -4.99 -10.11 -8.86
N ALA A 113 -4.90 -9.20 -9.83
CA ALA A 113 -6.00 -8.90 -10.74
C ALA A 113 -6.41 -10.13 -11.56
N ASP A 114 -5.43 -10.87 -12.10
CA ASP A 114 -5.66 -12.10 -12.88
C ASP A 114 -6.32 -13.23 -12.06
N GLN A 115 -6.16 -13.18 -10.73
CA GLN A 115 -6.81 -14.09 -9.79
C GLN A 115 -8.16 -13.57 -9.27
N GLY A 116 -8.62 -12.40 -9.72
CA GLY A 116 -9.85 -11.78 -9.22
C GLY A 116 -9.75 -11.29 -7.77
N LEU A 117 -8.55 -11.03 -7.27
CA LEU A 117 -8.29 -10.62 -5.90
C LEU A 117 -8.21 -9.09 -5.72
N VAL A 118 -8.47 -8.31 -6.77
CA VAL A 118 -8.68 -6.86 -6.68
C VAL A 118 -10.13 -6.51 -6.98
N GLU A 119 -10.67 -5.49 -6.30
CA GLU A 119 -12.08 -5.11 -6.43
C GLU A 119 -12.38 -4.38 -7.75
N SER A 120 -11.41 -3.58 -8.22
CA SER A 120 -11.53 -2.77 -9.44
C SER A 120 -10.16 -2.58 -10.07
N ALA A 121 -10.13 -1.93 -11.25
CA ALA A 121 -8.86 -1.56 -11.87
C ALA A 121 -7.98 -0.74 -10.90
N ALA A 122 -6.72 -1.13 -10.81
CA ALA A 122 -5.75 -0.43 -9.98
C ALA A 122 -5.47 0.99 -10.52
N THR A 123 -5.23 1.92 -9.61
CA THR A 123 -4.86 3.31 -9.94
C THR A 123 -3.35 3.48 -9.83
N ASN A 124 -2.70 3.94 -10.89
CA ASN A 124 -1.30 4.33 -10.82
C ASN A 124 -1.17 5.64 -10.04
N PHE A 125 -0.31 5.69 -9.03
CA PHE A 125 -0.19 6.86 -8.14
C PHE A 125 1.21 7.43 -8.03
N ALA A 126 2.25 6.69 -8.43
CA ALA A 126 3.64 7.12 -8.39
C ALA A 126 4.49 6.39 -9.43
N THR A 127 5.68 6.93 -9.69
CA THR A 127 6.76 6.24 -10.41
C THR A 127 8.06 6.32 -9.62
N ASN A 128 9.02 5.43 -9.93
CA ASN A 128 10.34 5.44 -9.33
C ASN A 128 11.37 4.85 -10.31
N VAL A 129 12.63 5.16 -10.10
CA VAL A 129 13.75 4.61 -10.87
C VAL A 129 14.83 4.10 -9.93
N LEU A 130 15.65 3.16 -10.41
CA LEU A 130 16.77 2.66 -9.66
C LEU A 130 17.90 3.68 -9.55
N GLU A 131 18.60 3.64 -8.43
CA GLU A 131 19.83 4.36 -8.16
C GLU A 131 20.82 3.39 -7.48
N ILE A 132 22.11 3.60 -7.68
CA ILE A 132 23.15 2.81 -6.99
C ILE A 132 23.35 3.44 -5.62
N ALA A 133 23.11 2.66 -4.54
CA ALA A 133 23.51 3.03 -3.19
C ALA A 133 24.85 2.45 -2.86
N VAL A 134 25.76 3.27 -2.31
CA VAL A 134 27.06 2.84 -1.79
C VAL A 134 27.26 3.35 -0.36
N PRO A 135 28.11 2.72 0.44
CA PRO A 135 28.47 3.24 1.77
C PRO A 135 29.08 4.65 1.70
N PRO A 136 28.99 5.45 2.78
CA PRO A 136 29.64 6.74 2.84
C PRO A 136 31.12 6.68 2.46
N GLY A 137 31.55 7.65 1.67
CA GLY A 137 32.92 7.67 1.14
C GLY A 137 33.18 6.79 -0.07
N ASN A 138 32.21 5.96 -0.49
CA ASN A 138 32.30 5.12 -1.70
C ASN A 138 33.64 4.36 -1.82
N PRO A 139 33.96 3.46 -0.87
CA PRO A 139 35.29 2.82 -0.80
C PRO A 139 35.61 1.96 -2.03
N ALA A 140 34.60 1.44 -2.72
CA ALA A 140 34.76 0.67 -3.95
C ALA A 140 34.90 1.54 -5.22
N SER A 141 34.84 2.87 -5.08
CA SER A 141 34.97 3.84 -6.19
C SER A 141 34.01 3.57 -7.36
N ILE A 142 32.75 3.25 -7.03
CA ILE A 142 31.67 3.03 -8.00
C ILE A 142 31.24 4.39 -8.56
N SER A 143 31.14 4.51 -9.89
CA SER A 143 30.72 5.72 -10.58
C SER A 143 29.70 5.50 -11.70
N SER A 144 29.48 4.23 -12.06
CA SER A 144 28.58 3.83 -13.15
C SER A 144 27.97 2.46 -12.89
N PHE A 145 26.93 2.11 -13.65
CA PHE A 145 26.33 0.77 -13.62
C PHE A 145 27.36 -0.32 -14.00
N ALA A 146 28.22 -0.04 -14.98
CA ALA A 146 29.27 -0.98 -15.42
C ALA A 146 30.29 -1.29 -14.31
N ASP A 147 30.51 -0.40 -13.36
CA ASP A 147 31.42 -0.62 -12.24
C ASP A 147 30.93 -1.73 -11.31
N LEU A 148 29.61 -1.95 -11.24
CA LEU A 148 29.02 -3.02 -10.44
C LEU A 148 29.40 -4.42 -10.91
N ALA A 149 29.78 -4.57 -12.19
CA ALA A 149 30.21 -5.84 -12.76
C ALA A 149 31.72 -6.08 -12.62
N LYS A 150 32.50 -5.17 -12.02
CA LYS A 150 33.94 -5.33 -11.83
C LYS A 150 34.27 -6.47 -10.87
N PRO A 151 35.32 -7.22 -11.12
CA PRO A 151 35.79 -8.26 -10.20
C PRO A 151 36.08 -7.72 -8.79
N GLY A 152 35.56 -8.40 -7.76
CA GLY A 152 35.76 -8.05 -6.37
C GLY A 152 34.74 -7.09 -5.78
N VAL A 153 33.87 -6.48 -6.59
CA VAL A 153 32.75 -5.64 -6.11
C VAL A 153 31.66 -6.56 -5.57
N LYS A 154 31.28 -6.35 -4.31
CA LYS A 154 30.16 -7.02 -3.66
C LYS A 154 28.89 -6.25 -3.94
N VAL A 155 28.20 -6.57 -5.03
CA VAL A 155 26.91 -5.97 -5.37
C VAL A 155 25.78 -6.82 -4.82
N VAL A 156 24.75 -6.17 -4.28
CA VAL A 156 23.49 -6.79 -3.83
C VAL A 156 22.33 -6.23 -4.62
N THR A 157 21.41 -7.08 -5.05
CA THR A 157 20.22 -6.73 -5.82
C THR A 157 18.97 -7.34 -5.18
N CYS A 158 17.80 -6.99 -5.68
CA CYS A 158 16.60 -7.76 -5.38
C CYS A 158 16.54 -9.02 -6.27
N ALA A 159 15.87 -10.07 -5.80
CA ALA A 159 15.54 -11.24 -6.63
C ALA A 159 14.59 -10.84 -7.78
N SER A 160 14.65 -11.53 -8.90
CA SER A 160 14.00 -11.16 -10.17
C SER A 160 12.47 -11.05 -10.11
N GLN A 161 11.82 -11.75 -9.18
CA GLN A 161 10.35 -11.64 -8.97
C GLN A 161 9.93 -10.38 -8.20
N VAL A 162 10.87 -9.73 -7.51
CA VAL A 162 10.66 -8.49 -6.75
C VAL A 162 10.74 -7.30 -7.72
N PRO A 163 9.95 -6.22 -7.53
CA PRO A 163 9.94 -5.09 -8.46
C PRO A 163 11.31 -4.48 -8.77
N CYS A 164 12.17 -4.31 -7.75
CA CYS A 164 13.55 -3.81 -7.92
C CYS A 164 14.44 -4.79 -8.68
N GLY A 165 14.25 -6.11 -8.52
CA GLY A 165 14.97 -7.13 -9.27
C GLY A 165 14.54 -7.16 -10.75
N ALA A 166 13.24 -7.11 -11.02
CA ALA A 166 12.74 -7.00 -12.40
C ALA A 166 13.25 -5.72 -13.10
N ALA A 167 13.35 -4.61 -12.36
CA ALA A 167 13.94 -3.37 -12.87
C ALA A 167 15.45 -3.54 -13.11
N THR A 168 16.17 -4.24 -12.23
CA THR A 168 17.60 -4.57 -12.41
C THR A 168 17.82 -5.36 -13.70
N GLU A 169 17.04 -6.43 -13.95
CA GLU A 169 17.12 -7.20 -15.19
C GLU A 169 16.89 -6.35 -16.44
N ALA A 170 15.93 -5.42 -16.38
CA ALA A 170 15.66 -4.50 -17.49
C ALA A 170 16.83 -3.55 -17.74
N VAL A 171 17.47 -3.05 -16.67
CA VAL A 171 18.66 -2.21 -16.75
C VAL A 171 19.84 -3.01 -17.31
N GLU A 172 20.11 -4.20 -16.82
CA GLU A 172 21.16 -5.09 -17.32
C GLU A 172 21.05 -5.31 -18.83
N LYS A 173 19.83 -5.60 -19.29
CA LYS A 173 19.53 -5.76 -20.72
C LYS A 173 19.78 -4.45 -21.51
N ALA A 174 19.38 -3.30 -20.97
CA ALA A 174 19.55 -2.01 -21.63
C ALA A 174 21.04 -1.59 -21.69
N ALA A 175 21.80 -1.90 -20.63
CA ALA A 175 23.24 -1.60 -20.52
C ALA A 175 24.13 -2.60 -21.26
N GLY A 176 23.61 -3.80 -21.61
CA GLY A 176 24.42 -4.89 -22.12
C GLY A 176 25.42 -5.42 -21.10
N THR A 177 25.13 -5.24 -19.80
CA THR A 177 26.01 -5.60 -18.68
C THR A 177 25.27 -6.53 -17.75
N THR A 178 25.83 -7.70 -17.46
CA THR A 178 25.25 -8.68 -16.50
C THR A 178 25.97 -8.58 -15.18
N LEU A 179 25.21 -8.39 -14.11
CA LEU A 179 25.71 -8.37 -12.75
C LEU A 179 25.87 -9.80 -12.20
N LYS A 180 26.72 -9.93 -11.20
CA LYS A 180 26.89 -11.16 -10.42
C LYS A 180 26.70 -10.81 -8.94
N PRO A 181 25.47 -10.63 -8.48
CA PRO A 181 25.23 -10.23 -7.11
C PRO A 181 25.74 -11.30 -6.14
N VAL A 182 26.32 -10.86 -5.01
CA VAL A 182 26.72 -11.75 -3.93
C VAL A 182 25.51 -12.22 -3.11
N SER A 183 24.38 -11.50 -3.22
CA SER A 183 23.12 -11.83 -2.59
C SER A 183 21.97 -11.19 -3.36
N GLU A 184 20.83 -11.88 -3.38
CA GLU A 184 19.56 -11.38 -3.94
C GLU A 184 18.51 -11.34 -2.82
N GLU A 185 17.93 -10.15 -2.60
CA GLU A 185 17.07 -9.88 -1.47
C GLU A 185 15.58 -9.90 -1.84
N SER A 186 14.75 -10.17 -0.85
CA SER A 186 13.28 -10.20 -1.03
C SER A 186 12.62 -8.82 -1.00
N SER A 187 13.35 -7.78 -0.61
CA SER A 187 12.86 -6.39 -0.66
C SER A 187 14.00 -5.39 -0.90
N VAL A 188 13.64 -4.21 -1.41
CA VAL A 188 14.62 -3.13 -1.62
C VAL A 188 15.20 -2.61 -0.30
N THR A 189 14.45 -2.68 0.79
CA THR A 189 14.94 -2.28 2.11
C THR A 189 15.99 -3.25 2.66
N ASP A 190 15.95 -4.52 2.26
CA ASP A 190 16.99 -5.50 2.63
C ASP A 190 18.28 -5.23 1.84
N VAL A 191 18.17 -4.90 0.54
CA VAL A 191 19.31 -4.43 -0.26
C VAL A 191 19.95 -3.21 0.39
N LEU A 192 19.16 -2.20 0.74
CA LEU A 192 19.64 -0.99 1.41
C LEU A 192 20.29 -1.33 2.77
N GLY A 193 19.71 -2.27 3.51
CA GLY A 193 20.23 -2.79 4.77
C GLY A 193 21.64 -3.34 4.63
N LYS A 194 21.91 -4.15 3.59
CA LYS A 194 23.23 -4.71 3.28
C LYS A 194 24.28 -3.65 2.98
N VAL A 195 23.89 -2.58 2.27
CA VAL A 195 24.78 -1.45 1.99
C VAL A 195 25.09 -0.66 3.26
N THR A 196 24.04 -0.33 4.03
CA THR A 196 24.19 0.48 5.25
C THR A 196 24.94 -0.24 6.37
N SER A 197 24.90 -1.58 6.41
CA SER A 197 25.68 -2.41 7.36
C SER A 197 27.13 -2.65 6.94
N GLY A 198 27.49 -2.26 5.69
CA GLY A 198 28.82 -2.52 5.12
C GLY A 198 29.05 -3.97 4.67
N GLU A 199 27.98 -4.76 4.56
CA GLU A 199 28.05 -6.14 4.02
C GLU A 199 28.19 -6.12 2.49
N ALA A 200 27.71 -5.06 1.82
CA ALA A 200 27.83 -4.84 0.38
C ALA A 200 28.58 -3.55 0.06
N ASP A 201 29.35 -3.57 -1.03
CA ASP A 201 30.00 -2.37 -1.58
C ASP A 201 29.04 -1.49 -2.34
N ALA A 202 27.99 -2.07 -2.93
CA ALA A 202 26.93 -1.37 -3.64
C ALA A 202 25.63 -2.18 -3.65
N GLY A 203 24.50 -1.48 -3.78
CA GLY A 203 23.20 -2.09 -3.99
C GLY A 203 22.36 -1.29 -4.97
N LEU A 204 21.49 -1.96 -5.73
CA LEU A 204 20.50 -1.32 -6.57
C LEU A 204 19.21 -1.13 -5.78
N VAL A 205 18.89 0.13 -5.49
CA VAL A 205 17.71 0.56 -4.73
C VAL A 205 16.99 1.66 -5.50
N TYR A 206 15.89 2.19 -4.99
CA TYR A 206 15.25 3.32 -5.64
C TYR A 206 15.80 4.65 -5.14
N VAL A 207 15.66 5.70 -5.95
CA VAL A 207 16.00 7.09 -5.58
C VAL A 207 15.37 7.48 -4.24
N THR A 208 14.15 7.04 -3.99
CA THR A 208 13.43 7.31 -2.73
C THR A 208 14.05 6.61 -1.53
N ASP A 209 14.65 5.43 -1.71
CA ASP A 209 15.33 4.70 -0.64
C ASP A 209 16.64 5.40 -0.25
N VAL A 210 17.40 5.87 -1.26
CA VAL A 210 18.62 6.67 -1.05
C VAL A 210 18.28 7.95 -0.28
N ARG A 211 17.27 8.71 -0.74
CA ARG A 211 16.82 9.92 -0.04
C ARG A 211 16.38 9.65 1.40
N GLY A 212 15.62 8.55 1.60
CA GLY A 212 15.16 8.15 2.93
C GLY A 212 16.28 7.70 3.86
N ALA A 213 17.39 7.17 3.32
CA ALA A 213 18.56 6.77 4.08
C ALA A 213 19.42 7.96 4.56
N GLY A 214 19.34 9.11 3.87
CA GLY A 214 20.14 10.29 4.19
C GLY A 214 21.65 9.97 4.14
N ASP A 215 22.39 10.43 5.13
CA ASP A 215 23.85 10.30 5.20
C ASP A 215 24.36 8.86 5.40
N LYS A 216 23.47 7.87 5.50
CA LYS A 216 23.86 6.46 5.68
C LYS A 216 24.37 5.81 4.39
N VAL A 217 24.04 6.40 3.24
CA VAL A 217 24.52 5.97 1.92
C VAL A 217 24.78 7.18 1.04
N VAL A 218 25.54 6.95 -0.02
CA VAL A 218 25.70 7.91 -1.13
C VAL A 218 24.97 7.31 -2.33
N GLY A 219 24.08 8.10 -2.96
CA GLY A 219 23.39 7.73 -4.18
C GLY A 219 24.24 8.09 -5.40
N ILE A 220 24.30 7.20 -6.35
CA ILE A 220 24.97 7.38 -7.64
C ILE A 220 23.92 7.16 -8.73
N PRO A 221 23.42 8.24 -9.36
CA PRO A 221 22.51 8.12 -10.48
C PRO A 221 23.23 7.57 -11.71
N PHE A 222 22.51 6.82 -12.53
CA PHE A 222 23.03 6.26 -13.76
C PHE A 222 21.96 6.29 -14.87
N PRO A 223 22.34 6.59 -16.13
CA PRO A 223 21.36 6.89 -17.19
C PRO A 223 20.53 5.69 -17.63
N GLU A 224 21.02 4.47 -17.45
CA GLU A 224 20.29 3.26 -17.83
C GLU A 224 19.03 3.03 -16.95
N SER A 225 18.95 3.64 -15.77
CA SER A 225 17.78 3.55 -14.87
C SER A 225 16.51 4.11 -15.52
N ASP A 226 16.62 5.08 -16.41
CA ASP A 226 15.50 5.65 -17.17
C ASP A 226 14.83 4.64 -18.11
N LYS A 227 15.48 3.50 -18.39
CA LYS A 227 14.94 2.42 -19.22
C LYS A 227 14.08 1.44 -18.41
N ALA A 228 14.05 1.57 -17.09
CA ALA A 228 13.36 0.66 -16.17
C ALA A 228 12.55 1.46 -15.12
N VAL A 229 11.66 2.33 -15.59
CA VAL A 229 10.78 3.10 -14.70
C VAL A 229 9.74 2.19 -14.07
N ASN A 230 9.72 2.09 -12.76
CA ASN A 230 8.68 1.41 -12.02
C ASN A 230 7.44 2.30 -11.88
N THR A 231 6.28 1.77 -12.25
CA THR A 231 4.97 2.39 -12.01
C THR A 231 4.31 1.70 -10.82
N TYR A 232 3.83 2.49 -9.88
CA TYR A 232 3.24 2.04 -8.62
C TYR A 232 1.72 2.08 -8.68
N PRO A 233 1.04 0.95 -8.82
CA PRO A 233 -0.41 0.85 -8.73
C PRO A 233 -0.87 0.59 -7.30
N ILE A 234 -2.11 1.06 -6.99
CA ILE A 234 -2.82 0.81 -5.74
C ILE A 234 -4.24 0.34 -6.04
N ALA A 235 -4.75 -0.62 -5.27
CA ALA A 235 -6.11 -1.13 -5.40
C ALA A 235 -6.68 -1.60 -4.07
N THR A 236 -8.02 -1.63 -3.98
CA THR A 236 -8.74 -2.35 -2.92
C THR A 236 -8.66 -3.85 -3.18
N VAL A 237 -8.36 -4.62 -2.16
CA VAL A 237 -8.33 -6.09 -2.23
C VAL A 237 -9.76 -6.62 -2.24
N GLY A 238 -10.09 -7.50 -3.19
CA GLY A 238 -11.46 -7.97 -3.43
C GLY A 238 -12.17 -8.58 -2.21
N PRO A 239 -11.51 -9.46 -1.42
CA PRO A 239 -12.07 -10.02 -0.19
C PRO A 239 -12.28 -9.05 0.98
N SER A 240 -11.78 -7.80 0.88
CA SER A 240 -11.96 -6.79 1.94
C SER A 240 -13.42 -6.60 2.34
N LYS A 241 -13.66 -6.51 3.64
CA LYS A 241 -14.96 -6.16 4.23
C LYS A 241 -15.09 -4.65 4.50
N ASN A 242 -13.99 -3.91 4.35
CA ASN A 242 -13.87 -2.48 4.67
C ASN A 242 -13.68 -1.64 3.39
N LYS A 243 -14.36 -2.01 2.29
CA LYS A 243 -14.16 -1.45 0.95
C LYS A 243 -14.29 0.06 0.88
N GLU A 244 -15.26 0.65 1.60
CA GLU A 244 -15.47 2.10 1.63
C GLU A 244 -14.28 2.82 2.28
N LEU A 245 -13.79 2.29 3.42
CA LEU A 245 -12.65 2.87 4.12
C LEU A 245 -11.35 2.67 3.31
N ALA A 246 -11.18 1.52 2.65
CA ALA A 246 -10.08 1.24 1.74
C ALA A 246 -10.06 2.21 0.56
N ALA A 247 -11.22 2.44 -0.07
CA ALA A 247 -11.38 3.40 -1.18
C ALA A 247 -11.07 4.85 -0.72
N ALA A 248 -11.51 5.23 0.48
CA ALA A 248 -11.20 6.55 1.03
C ALA A 248 -9.69 6.72 1.30
N PHE A 249 -9.01 5.70 1.80
CA PHE A 249 -7.56 5.73 1.96
C PHE A 249 -6.85 5.86 0.61
N ILE A 250 -7.29 5.11 -0.42
CA ILE A 250 -6.75 5.23 -1.79
C ILE A 250 -6.97 6.65 -2.32
N ALA A 251 -8.16 7.23 -2.11
CA ALA A 251 -8.44 8.61 -2.51
C ALA A 251 -7.52 9.62 -1.79
N ASN A 252 -7.20 9.40 -0.51
CA ASN A 252 -6.23 10.21 0.22
C ASN A 252 -4.83 10.11 -0.38
N VAL A 253 -4.34 8.90 -0.69
CA VAL A 253 -3.03 8.66 -1.33
C VAL A 253 -2.94 9.36 -2.69
N THR A 254 -4.01 9.31 -3.48
CA THR A 254 -4.06 9.86 -4.84
C THR A 254 -4.48 11.34 -4.89
N SER A 255 -4.83 11.95 -3.76
CA SER A 255 -5.13 13.37 -3.65
C SER A 255 -3.91 14.26 -3.95
N GLU A 256 -4.13 15.56 -4.15
CA GLU A 256 -3.00 16.50 -4.33
C GLU A 256 -2.10 16.57 -3.08
N ALA A 257 -2.66 16.42 -1.87
CA ALA A 257 -1.89 16.34 -0.64
C ALA A 257 -1.05 15.05 -0.59
N GLY A 258 -1.64 13.90 -0.93
CA GLY A 258 -0.95 12.62 -1.01
C GLY A 258 0.16 12.62 -2.06
N LYS A 259 -0.13 13.13 -3.25
CA LYS A 259 0.87 13.30 -4.31
C LYS A 259 2.02 14.22 -3.88
N LYS A 260 1.72 15.26 -3.08
CA LYS A 260 2.77 16.13 -2.54
C LYS A 260 3.71 15.36 -1.60
N VAL A 261 3.18 14.55 -0.68
CA VAL A 261 3.99 13.70 0.21
C VAL A 261 4.90 12.78 -0.60
N LEU A 262 4.37 12.18 -1.67
CA LEU A 262 5.14 11.29 -2.55
C LEU A 262 6.24 12.06 -3.31
N ARG A 263 5.92 13.21 -3.91
CA ARG A 263 6.92 14.05 -4.63
C ARG A 263 8.03 14.54 -3.70
N ASP A 264 7.69 14.97 -2.48
CA ASP A 264 8.68 15.45 -1.51
C ASP A 264 9.67 14.33 -1.11
N ALA A 265 9.20 13.08 -1.11
CA ALA A 265 10.05 11.90 -0.89
C ALA A 265 10.86 11.48 -2.14
N GLY A 266 10.58 12.06 -3.31
CA GLY A 266 11.31 11.79 -4.55
C GLY A 266 10.63 10.87 -5.54
N PHE A 267 9.39 10.46 -5.30
CA PHE A 267 8.61 9.75 -6.31
C PHE A 267 8.25 10.65 -7.48
N GLY A 268 8.27 10.09 -8.69
CA GLY A 268 7.74 10.72 -9.89
C GLY A 268 6.21 10.57 -9.97
N THR A 269 5.61 11.33 -10.90
CA THR A 269 4.19 11.20 -11.26
C THR A 269 4.01 10.15 -12.36
N PRO A 270 2.92 9.33 -12.33
CA PRO A 270 2.64 8.35 -13.37
C PRO A 270 2.29 9.00 -14.69
#